data_08a7cfc81f09cbfea256dcff382b5926
#
_entry.id   08a7cfc81f09cbfea256dcff382b5926
#
_cell.length_a   1.000
_cell.length_b   1.000
_cell.length_c   1.000
_cell.angle_alpha   90.00
_cell.angle_beta   90.00
_cell.angle_gamma   90.00
#
_symmetry.space_group_name_H-M   'P 1'
#
loop_
_entity.id
_entity.type
_entity.pdbx_description
1 polymer ?
#
loop_
_entity_poly.entity_id
_entity_poly.type
_entity_poly.pdbx_seq_one_letter_code
_entity_poly.pdbx_strand_id
1 'polypeptide(L)'
;MTESRSLRLRPGPNPRLTALALALLSATPAIARTPDDETAEPDAVFALVLGVNRSTEPDLSPLRYADDDAVRYNDLFAMLGAQTELLTTLDDNTRRLHPAASATPATIQAFTEAIDRVALRVETARAAGKNASVYLLYAGHGKRDSRSGKGFLTLEDARLTAQQLQALVVDRVRATQFHFIVDACNSEFLTDARGPGGSRRKIVGFMDEVATGIRDPRVGLLFATSPEAKTFEYEGFQSGVFSHLVRSGLYGGADFDLDGRISYDEIQRFVNRATAAIPNEKYRPTVHALRPVANGAILDIRPSLAAARIEVDGTVAAAHHVLEDRNGVRILDFHNASGHALHLIRPTGPLSLAFEDSQQRSVEVELPEGQNNTQIARLETRERTTLARGAADNAFRKLFDLPFEPLALQQIQVETDDYFSLLEKADRESREERRFWSRAAFTTAAIATAITAISGIALWQLSSATGGSQETFEARNLSIRQWQNAALVSGSVGATAALLGVGISLWPSSTNRGTMGE
;
A
#
# COMPACT_ATOMS: atom_id res chain seq x y z
N MET A 1 70.16 17.17 -53.32
CA MET A 1 68.77 17.42 -53.85
C MET A 1 67.85 16.42 -53.17
N THR A 2 67.19 16.82 -52.14
CA THR A 2 65.89 16.22 -51.66
C THR A 2 65.45 17.11 -50.49
N GLU A 3 64.39 17.85 -50.75
CA GLU A 3 63.72 18.76 -49.82
C GLU A 3 63.01 18.00 -48.70
N SER A 4 63.28 18.34 -47.45
CA SER A 4 62.49 17.90 -46.29
C SER A 4 61.40 18.95 -46.00
N ARG A 5 60.11 18.58 -46.22
CA ARG A 5 58.97 19.37 -45.80
C ARG A 5 58.70 19.18 -44.30
N SER A 6 58.86 20.24 -43.53
CA SER A 6 58.46 20.29 -42.12
C SER A 6 56.93 20.42 -41.98
N LEU A 7 56.29 19.42 -41.37
CA LEU A 7 54.93 19.52 -40.92
C LEU A 7 54.84 20.38 -39.64
N ARG A 8 54.14 21.50 -39.71
CA ARG A 8 53.77 22.30 -38.53
C ARG A 8 52.59 21.64 -37.82
N LEU A 9 52.83 21.16 -36.59
CA LEU A 9 51.78 20.71 -35.67
C LEU A 9 50.96 21.93 -35.19
N ARG A 10 49.63 21.86 -35.30
CA ARG A 10 48.69 22.82 -34.70
C ARG A 10 48.68 22.62 -33.19
N PRO A 11 48.59 23.67 -32.33
CA PRO A 11 48.49 23.53 -30.90
C PRO A 11 47.16 22.88 -30.50
N GLY A 12 47.24 21.83 -29.69
CA GLY A 12 46.08 21.14 -29.07
C GLY A 12 45.45 22.00 -27.97
N PRO A 13 44.22 21.67 -27.55
CA PRO A 13 43.47 22.44 -26.57
C PRO A 13 44.16 22.42 -25.20
N ASN A 14 44.17 23.58 -24.56
CA ASN A 14 44.84 23.89 -23.30
C ASN A 14 44.35 22.99 -22.15
N PRO A 15 45.16 22.17 -21.48
CA PRO A 15 44.74 21.19 -20.47
C PRO A 15 44.13 21.82 -19.19
N ARG A 16 44.23 23.15 -19.04
CA ARG A 16 43.62 23.86 -17.90
C ARG A 16 42.13 24.12 -18.05
N LEU A 17 41.56 24.04 -19.27
CA LEU A 17 40.12 24.18 -19.51
C LEU A 17 39.38 22.85 -19.38
N THR A 18 40.03 21.72 -19.59
CA THR A 18 39.45 20.38 -19.42
C THR A 18 39.35 19.98 -17.95
N ALA A 19 40.23 20.48 -17.09
CA ALA A 19 40.17 20.21 -15.64
C ALA A 19 39.01 20.96 -14.94
N LEU A 20 38.60 22.12 -15.47
CA LEU A 20 37.50 22.90 -14.91
C LEU A 20 36.11 22.34 -15.30
N ALA A 21 36.00 21.67 -16.44
CA ALA A 21 34.77 21.04 -16.89
C ALA A 21 34.50 19.69 -16.19
N LEU A 22 35.53 18.97 -15.74
CA LEU A 22 35.37 17.71 -14.99
C LEU A 22 35.08 17.94 -13.49
N ALA A 23 35.45 19.10 -12.95
CA ALA A 23 35.21 19.47 -11.55
C ALA A 23 33.75 19.95 -11.29
N LEU A 24 33.03 20.33 -12.35
CA LEU A 24 31.63 20.78 -12.25
C LEU A 24 30.59 19.62 -12.39
N LEU A 25 31.03 18.43 -12.75
CA LEU A 25 30.17 17.25 -12.91
C LEU A 25 30.17 16.32 -11.70
N SER A 26 30.96 16.60 -10.66
CA SER A 26 31.01 15.78 -9.42
C SER A 26 30.42 16.48 -8.18
N ALA A 27 29.79 17.63 -8.33
CA ALA A 27 28.98 18.20 -7.27
C ALA A 27 27.58 17.58 -7.33
N THR A 28 27.41 16.40 -6.73
CA THR A 28 26.09 15.99 -6.22
C THR A 28 25.59 17.11 -5.33
N PRO A 29 24.38 17.66 -5.54
CA PRO A 29 23.82 18.58 -4.58
C PRO A 29 23.69 17.82 -3.27
N ALA A 30 24.54 18.12 -2.29
CA ALA A 30 24.23 17.82 -0.91
C ALA A 30 22.93 18.58 -0.65
N ILE A 31 21.82 17.85 -0.51
CA ILE A 31 20.57 18.39 0.01
C ILE A 31 20.93 18.93 1.38
N ALA A 32 21.10 20.25 1.46
CA ALA A 32 21.32 20.92 2.73
C ALA A 32 20.11 20.62 3.60
N ARG A 33 20.30 19.80 4.64
CA ARG A 33 19.33 19.66 5.73
C ARG A 33 19.06 21.06 6.25
N THR A 34 17.82 21.47 6.17
CA THR A 34 17.38 22.70 6.84
C THR A 34 17.54 22.50 8.35
N PRO A 35 18.09 23.48 9.10
CA PRO A 35 18.33 23.37 10.55
C PRO A 35 17.04 23.36 11.40
N ASP A 36 15.85 23.34 10.81
CA ASP A 36 14.59 23.54 11.52
C ASP A 36 14.01 22.30 12.21
N ASP A 37 14.71 21.14 12.16
CA ASP A 37 14.16 19.86 12.65
C ASP A 37 14.59 19.49 14.09
N GLU A 38 15.44 20.29 14.75
CA GLU A 38 15.97 19.95 16.10
C GLU A 38 15.13 20.47 17.29
N THR A 39 14.15 21.34 17.05
CA THR A 39 13.35 21.97 18.12
C THR A 39 11.84 21.75 18.04
N ALA A 40 11.35 20.95 17.10
CA ALA A 40 9.93 20.62 17.06
C ALA A 40 9.56 19.78 18.29
N GLU A 41 8.60 20.28 19.09
CA GLU A 41 8.01 19.46 20.15
C GLU A 41 7.52 18.12 19.57
N PRO A 42 7.67 17.02 20.33
CA PRO A 42 7.23 15.72 19.86
C PRO A 42 5.75 15.75 19.47
N ASP A 43 5.45 15.24 18.29
CA ASP A 43 4.09 15.12 17.78
C ASP A 43 3.22 14.31 18.74
N ALA A 44 1.99 14.71 18.92
CA ALA A 44 1.02 13.94 19.67
C ALA A 44 0.56 12.75 18.81
N VAL A 45 0.75 11.54 19.30
CA VAL A 45 0.44 10.30 18.59
C VAL A 45 -0.79 9.64 19.17
N PHE A 46 -1.72 9.27 18.31
CA PHE A 46 -2.96 8.57 18.67
C PHE A 46 -3.09 7.32 17.81
N ALA A 47 -3.46 6.19 18.42
CA ALA A 47 -3.64 4.95 17.70
C ALA A 47 -5.01 4.32 17.98
N LEU A 48 -5.77 4.10 16.94
CA LEU A 48 -7.02 3.34 16.95
C LEU A 48 -6.73 1.96 16.37
N VAL A 49 -6.78 0.94 17.20
CA VAL A 49 -6.35 -0.41 16.87
C VAL A 49 -7.54 -1.36 16.88
N LEU A 50 -7.78 -2.04 15.76
CA LEU A 50 -8.90 -2.95 15.58
C LEU A 50 -8.41 -4.36 15.26
N GLY A 51 -8.95 -5.35 15.98
CA GLY A 51 -8.76 -6.77 15.69
C GLY A 51 -10.11 -7.47 15.56
N VAL A 52 -10.39 -8.09 14.41
CA VAL A 52 -11.70 -8.70 14.15
C VAL A 52 -11.54 -10.16 13.74
N ASN A 53 -11.63 -11.07 14.71
CA ASN A 53 -11.58 -12.51 14.47
C ASN A 53 -12.90 -13.03 13.86
N ARG A 54 -14.04 -12.43 14.19
CA ARG A 54 -15.37 -12.87 13.74
C ARG A 54 -16.19 -11.70 13.26
N SER A 55 -16.97 -11.92 12.21
CA SER A 55 -17.89 -10.92 11.65
C SER A 55 -19.25 -11.54 11.39
N THR A 56 -20.23 -10.70 11.03
CA THR A 56 -21.56 -11.14 10.62
C THR A 56 -21.62 -11.72 9.20
N GLU A 57 -20.51 -11.72 8.47
CA GLU A 57 -20.45 -12.28 7.11
C GLU A 57 -20.45 -13.82 7.17
N PRO A 58 -21.50 -14.49 6.67
CA PRO A 58 -21.72 -15.92 6.93
C PRO A 58 -20.72 -16.85 6.18
N ASP A 59 -20.10 -16.35 5.14
CA ASP A 59 -19.14 -17.06 4.29
C ASP A 59 -17.66 -16.81 4.67
N LEU A 60 -17.40 -15.99 5.69
CA LEU A 60 -16.07 -15.79 6.23
C LEU A 60 -15.82 -16.69 7.44
N SER A 61 -14.79 -17.54 7.32
CA SER A 61 -14.33 -18.33 8.46
C SER A 61 -13.69 -17.43 9.52
N PRO A 62 -13.90 -17.69 10.81
CA PRO A 62 -13.23 -16.93 11.86
C PRO A 62 -11.70 -16.96 11.71
N LEU A 63 -11.07 -15.82 11.93
CA LEU A 63 -9.62 -15.71 12.13
C LEU A 63 -9.26 -16.15 13.56
N ARG A 64 -7.97 -16.42 13.77
CA ARG A 64 -7.47 -16.94 15.06
C ARG A 64 -6.61 -15.93 15.81
N TYR A 65 -6.01 -14.98 15.09
CA TYR A 65 -4.95 -14.13 15.66
C TYR A 65 -5.13 -12.63 15.37
N ALA A 66 -6.28 -12.19 14.84
CA ALA A 66 -6.49 -10.77 14.60
C ALA A 66 -6.57 -9.96 15.91
N ASP A 67 -7.08 -10.57 16.98
CA ASP A 67 -7.08 -9.98 18.33
C ASP A 67 -5.69 -9.95 18.95
N ASP A 68 -4.86 -11.00 18.75
CA ASP A 68 -3.44 -11.01 19.14
C ASP A 68 -2.68 -9.88 18.44
N ASP A 69 -2.91 -9.70 17.11
CA ASP A 69 -2.28 -8.63 16.34
C ASP A 69 -2.68 -7.25 16.86
N ALA A 70 -3.95 -7.07 17.16
CA ALA A 70 -4.43 -5.80 17.72
C ALA A 70 -3.78 -5.50 19.07
N VAL A 71 -3.70 -6.47 19.98
CA VAL A 71 -3.03 -6.28 21.27
C VAL A 71 -1.56 -5.89 21.07
N ARG A 72 -0.84 -6.58 20.19
CA ARG A 72 0.58 -6.32 19.96
C ARG A 72 0.84 -4.97 19.27
N TYR A 73 -0.03 -4.54 18.36
CA TYR A 73 0.03 -3.19 17.82
C TYR A 73 -0.25 -2.15 18.91
N ASN A 74 -1.26 -2.39 19.76
CA ASN A 74 -1.56 -1.52 20.89
C ASN A 74 -0.36 -1.37 21.83
N ASP A 75 0.30 -2.47 22.16
CA ASP A 75 1.48 -2.47 23.03
C ASP A 75 2.66 -1.71 22.39
N LEU A 76 2.91 -1.92 21.10
CA LEU A 76 3.94 -1.16 20.36
C LEU A 76 3.65 0.34 20.42
N PHE A 77 2.43 0.75 20.05
CA PHE A 77 2.08 2.17 20.01
C PHE A 77 2.04 2.80 21.42
N ALA A 78 1.66 2.05 22.45
CA ALA A 78 1.75 2.51 23.82
C ALA A 78 3.22 2.75 24.25
N MET A 79 4.16 1.87 23.86
CA MET A 79 5.59 2.08 24.10
C MET A 79 6.15 3.29 23.35
N LEU A 80 5.57 3.64 22.21
CA LEU A 80 5.89 4.87 21.47
C LEU A 80 5.29 6.13 22.11
N GLY A 81 4.59 6.01 23.24
CA GLY A 81 3.92 7.12 23.91
C GLY A 81 2.60 7.55 23.28
N ALA A 82 2.05 6.76 22.39
CA ALA A 82 0.75 7.02 21.78
C ALA A 82 -0.39 6.83 22.79
N GLN A 83 -1.43 7.63 22.65
CA GLN A 83 -2.72 7.39 23.31
C GLN A 83 -3.52 6.42 22.46
N THR A 84 -3.77 5.22 22.98
CA THR A 84 -4.36 4.12 22.21
C THR A 84 -5.82 3.87 22.56
N GLU A 85 -6.60 3.40 21.58
CA GLU A 85 -7.94 2.84 21.71
C GLU A 85 -7.92 1.43 21.11
N LEU A 86 -8.12 0.39 21.93
CA LEU A 86 -8.07 -1.01 21.50
C LEU A 86 -9.49 -1.56 21.34
N LEU A 87 -9.85 -1.90 20.12
CA LEU A 87 -11.16 -2.45 19.76
C LEU A 87 -11.02 -3.89 19.25
N THR A 88 -11.35 -4.83 20.08
CA THR A 88 -11.35 -6.26 19.73
C THR A 88 -12.08 -7.09 20.79
N THR A 89 -12.56 -8.26 20.41
CA THR A 89 -13.02 -9.28 21.36
C THR A 89 -11.91 -10.30 21.55
N LEU A 90 -11.24 -10.23 22.70
CA LEU A 90 -10.13 -11.13 23.04
C LEU A 90 -10.65 -12.56 23.19
N ASP A 91 -9.99 -13.52 22.56
CA ASP A 91 -10.25 -14.94 22.81
C ASP A 91 -9.54 -15.44 24.08
N ASP A 92 -9.74 -16.71 24.44
CA ASP A 92 -9.17 -17.26 25.67
C ASP A 92 -7.65 -17.40 25.61
N ASN A 93 -7.10 -17.62 24.41
CA ASN A 93 -5.64 -17.67 24.20
C ASN A 93 -5.03 -16.30 24.40
N THR A 94 -5.59 -15.29 23.75
CA THR A 94 -5.10 -13.91 23.83
C THR A 94 -5.21 -13.35 25.24
N ARG A 95 -6.34 -13.62 25.96
CA ARG A 95 -6.46 -13.26 27.39
C ARG A 95 -5.40 -13.89 28.26
N ARG A 96 -5.01 -15.13 27.98
CA ARG A 96 -3.98 -15.82 28.75
C ARG A 96 -2.59 -15.25 28.48
N LEU A 97 -2.28 -14.91 27.24
CA LEU A 97 -0.98 -14.35 26.84
C LEU A 97 -0.84 -12.88 27.25
N HIS A 98 -1.92 -12.14 27.19
CA HIS A 98 -1.97 -10.70 27.48
C HIS A 98 -2.97 -10.37 28.60
N PRO A 99 -2.72 -10.83 29.83
CA PRO A 99 -3.69 -10.70 30.94
C PRO A 99 -3.96 -9.25 31.37
N ALA A 100 -3.09 -8.32 30.99
CA ALA A 100 -3.26 -6.89 31.27
C ALA A 100 -4.01 -6.16 30.15
N ALA A 101 -4.26 -6.79 29.02
CA ALA A 101 -4.96 -6.17 27.89
C ALA A 101 -6.44 -5.91 28.25
N SER A 102 -6.88 -4.69 28.03
CA SER A 102 -8.28 -4.27 28.16
C SER A 102 -8.76 -3.76 26.82
N ALA A 103 -9.80 -4.40 26.30
CA ALA A 103 -10.31 -4.10 24.96
C ALA A 103 -11.84 -3.97 25.00
N THR A 104 -12.37 -3.20 24.04
CA THR A 104 -13.81 -3.09 23.79
C THR A 104 -14.12 -3.85 22.48
N PRO A 105 -15.25 -4.59 22.36
CA PRO A 105 -15.62 -5.26 21.13
C PRO A 105 -15.59 -4.32 19.92
N ALA A 106 -15.12 -4.79 18.78
CA ALA A 106 -14.97 -4.00 17.56
C ALA A 106 -16.30 -3.81 16.81
N THR A 107 -17.29 -3.18 17.48
CA THR A 107 -18.58 -2.81 16.92
C THR A 107 -18.56 -1.42 16.28
N ILE A 108 -19.51 -1.14 15.39
CA ILE A 108 -19.60 0.20 14.75
C ILE A 108 -19.87 1.31 15.78
N GLN A 109 -20.61 1.00 16.84
CA GLN A 109 -20.84 1.95 17.93
C GLN A 109 -19.54 2.24 18.68
N ALA A 110 -18.83 1.20 19.14
CA ALA A 110 -17.56 1.36 19.87
C ALA A 110 -16.51 2.06 19.01
N PHE A 111 -16.45 1.75 17.72
CA PHE A 111 -15.59 2.43 16.76
C PHE A 111 -15.89 3.92 16.67
N THR A 112 -17.17 4.29 16.55
CA THR A 112 -17.58 5.70 16.47
C THR A 112 -17.25 6.46 17.76
N GLU A 113 -17.52 5.85 18.93
CA GLU A 113 -17.21 6.43 20.23
C GLU A 113 -15.69 6.60 20.45
N ALA A 114 -14.88 5.63 20.00
CA ALA A 114 -13.42 5.72 20.06
C ALA A 114 -12.89 6.87 19.18
N ILE A 115 -13.45 7.03 17.98
CA ILE A 115 -13.12 8.16 17.11
C ILE A 115 -13.47 9.49 17.77
N ASP A 116 -14.60 9.60 18.46
CA ASP A 116 -14.99 10.81 19.18
C ASP A 116 -13.98 11.16 20.28
N ARG A 117 -13.53 10.15 21.04
CA ARG A 117 -12.48 10.35 22.03
C ARG A 117 -11.14 10.78 21.40
N VAL A 118 -10.75 10.14 20.30
CA VAL A 118 -9.54 10.53 19.56
C VAL A 118 -9.67 11.96 19.01
N ALA A 119 -10.80 12.33 18.42
CA ALA A 119 -11.03 13.67 17.89
C ALA A 119 -10.87 14.75 18.97
N LEU A 120 -11.46 14.53 20.16
CA LEU A 120 -11.33 15.45 21.30
C LEU A 120 -9.88 15.60 21.77
N ARG A 121 -9.13 14.48 21.85
CA ARG A 121 -7.72 14.49 22.25
C ARG A 121 -6.84 15.18 21.22
N VAL A 122 -7.09 14.94 19.92
CA VAL A 122 -6.40 15.62 18.81
C VAL A 122 -6.65 17.13 18.87
N GLU A 123 -7.88 17.56 19.12
CA GLU A 123 -8.23 18.98 19.25
C GLU A 123 -7.49 19.62 20.44
N THR A 124 -7.40 18.91 21.56
CA THR A 124 -6.65 19.33 22.74
C THR A 124 -5.15 19.47 22.43
N ALA A 125 -4.54 18.50 21.75
CA ALA A 125 -3.14 18.55 21.36
C ALA A 125 -2.85 19.71 20.42
N ARG A 126 -3.72 19.93 19.43
CA ARG A 126 -3.59 21.05 18.47
C ARG A 126 -3.77 22.42 19.15
N ALA A 127 -4.67 22.53 20.11
CA ALA A 127 -4.82 23.74 20.91
C ALA A 127 -3.57 24.06 21.73
N ALA A 128 -2.78 23.01 22.07
CA ALA A 128 -1.47 23.15 22.70
C ALA A 128 -0.31 23.38 21.72
N GLY A 129 -0.60 23.60 20.43
CA GLY A 129 0.41 23.86 19.39
C GLY A 129 1.12 22.63 18.85
N LYS A 130 0.67 21.41 19.19
CA LYS A 130 1.29 20.15 18.73
C LYS A 130 0.73 19.69 17.40
N ASN A 131 1.58 19.11 16.56
CA ASN A 131 1.12 18.28 15.45
C ASN A 131 0.50 17.00 16.00
N ALA A 132 -0.53 16.50 15.33
CA ALA A 132 -1.22 15.28 15.75
C ALA A 132 -1.19 14.25 14.61
N SER A 133 -0.60 13.09 14.88
CA SER A 133 -0.60 11.94 13.98
C SER A 133 -1.59 10.88 14.49
N VAL A 134 -2.49 10.43 13.60
CA VAL A 134 -3.49 9.41 13.93
C VAL A 134 -3.23 8.15 13.13
N TYR A 135 -3.08 7.04 13.83
CA TYR A 135 -2.92 5.72 13.24
C TYR A 135 -4.22 4.93 13.34
N LEU A 136 -4.63 4.35 12.23
CA LEU A 136 -5.67 3.33 12.18
C LEU A 136 -5.02 2.01 11.82
N LEU A 137 -5.01 1.07 12.75
CA LEU A 137 -4.44 -0.25 12.57
C LEU A 137 -5.57 -1.27 12.56
N TYR A 138 -5.66 -2.04 11.52
CA TYR A 138 -6.72 -3.01 11.34
C TYR A 138 -6.15 -4.39 11.00
N ALA A 139 -6.52 -5.39 11.77
CA ALA A 139 -6.31 -6.81 11.47
C ALA A 139 -7.66 -7.50 11.41
N GLY A 140 -7.99 -8.12 10.27
CA GLY A 140 -9.30 -8.73 10.08
C GLY A 140 -9.62 -9.06 8.62
N HIS A 141 -10.89 -9.30 8.35
CA HIS A 141 -11.33 -9.57 6.99
C HIS A 141 -11.64 -8.31 6.19
N GLY A 142 -11.20 -8.31 4.92
CA GLY A 142 -11.70 -7.41 3.89
C GLY A 142 -12.50 -8.19 2.86
N LYS A 143 -13.57 -7.61 2.35
CA LYS A 143 -14.44 -8.23 1.36
C LYS A 143 -15.02 -7.22 0.38
N ARG A 144 -15.43 -7.69 -0.79
CA ARG A 144 -16.20 -6.89 -1.75
C ARG A 144 -17.67 -7.31 -1.72
N ASP A 145 -18.54 -6.34 -1.70
CA ASP A 145 -19.97 -6.58 -1.84
C ASP A 145 -20.31 -6.99 -3.28
N SER A 146 -20.91 -8.16 -3.46
CA SER A 146 -21.19 -8.74 -4.79
C SER A 146 -22.21 -7.95 -5.60
N ARG A 147 -23.04 -7.13 -4.96
CA ARG A 147 -24.09 -6.34 -5.63
C ARG A 147 -23.58 -4.97 -6.05
N SER A 148 -22.92 -4.28 -5.11
CA SER A 148 -22.42 -2.92 -5.37
C SER A 148 -21.00 -2.89 -5.96
N GLY A 149 -20.27 -4.00 -5.88
CA GLY A 149 -18.86 -4.07 -6.24
C GLY A 149 -17.93 -3.33 -5.27
N LYS A 150 -18.47 -2.72 -4.19
CA LYS A 150 -17.69 -1.92 -3.25
C LYS A 150 -16.99 -2.79 -2.22
N GLY A 151 -15.73 -2.42 -1.92
CA GLY A 151 -14.95 -3.04 -0.86
C GLY A 151 -15.35 -2.54 0.53
N PHE A 152 -15.16 -3.41 1.54
CA PHE A 152 -15.38 -3.07 2.95
C PHE A 152 -14.47 -3.91 3.85
N LEU A 153 -14.15 -3.35 5.00
CA LEU A 153 -13.59 -4.08 6.13
C LEU A 153 -14.74 -4.58 7.00
N THR A 154 -14.55 -5.71 7.66
CA THR A 154 -15.58 -6.23 8.59
C THR A 154 -15.34 -5.68 10.00
N LEU A 155 -16.42 -5.29 10.67
CA LEU A 155 -16.47 -5.20 12.12
C LEU A 155 -17.25 -6.42 12.66
N GLU A 156 -17.32 -6.56 13.98
CA GLU A 156 -18.06 -7.67 14.58
C GLU A 156 -19.56 -7.66 14.25
N ASP A 157 -20.14 -6.45 14.06
CA ASP A 157 -21.57 -6.22 13.82
C ASP A 157 -21.89 -5.47 12.53
N ALA A 158 -20.88 -4.98 11.80
CA ALA A 158 -21.09 -4.08 10.68
C ALA A 158 -20.01 -4.22 9.59
N ARG A 159 -20.24 -3.53 8.48
CA ARG A 159 -19.27 -3.30 7.39
C ARG A 159 -18.73 -1.87 7.48
N LEU A 160 -17.45 -1.69 7.22
CA LEU A 160 -16.78 -0.41 7.21
C LEU A 160 -16.19 -0.14 5.82
N THR A 161 -16.83 0.72 5.06
CA THR A 161 -16.42 1.08 3.69
C THR A 161 -15.37 2.20 3.69
N ALA A 162 -14.66 2.37 2.57
CA ALA A 162 -13.73 3.49 2.39
C ALA A 162 -14.40 4.86 2.60
N GLN A 163 -15.63 5.02 2.14
CA GLN A 163 -16.40 6.26 2.35
C GLN A 163 -16.71 6.52 3.82
N GLN A 164 -17.01 5.45 4.58
CA GLN A 164 -17.21 5.57 6.03
C GLN A 164 -15.90 5.87 6.76
N LEU A 165 -14.78 5.29 6.35
CA LEU A 165 -13.45 5.64 6.87
C LEU A 165 -13.13 7.10 6.60
N GLN A 166 -13.38 7.61 5.39
CA GLN A 166 -13.21 9.02 5.09
C GLN A 166 -14.07 9.89 6.02
N ALA A 167 -15.37 9.65 6.06
CA ALA A 167 -16.32 10.48 6.80
C ALA A 167 -16.14 10.40 8.32
N LEU A 168 -15.94 9.19 8.88
CA LEU A 168 -15.86 8.99 10.32
C LEU A 168 -14.49 9.32 10.89
N VAL A 169 -13.40 9.05 10.15
CA VAL A 169 -12.04 9.24 10.65
C VAL A 169 -11.44 10.52 10.10
N VAL A 170 -11.26 10.61 8.79
CA VAL A 170 -10.46 11.69 8.18
C VAL A 170 -11.16 13.05 8.25
N ASP A 171 -12.46 13.11 7.96
CA ASP A 171 -13.23 14.36 7.97
C ASP A 171 -13.56 14.80 9.38
N ARG A 172 -13.76 13.86 10.31
CA ARG A 172 -14.15 14.15 11.70
C ARG A 172 -12.96 14.50 12.58
N VAL A 173 -11.82 13.82 12.40
CA VAL A 173 -10.60 14.03 13.18
C VAL A 173 -9.69 15.02 12.45
N ARG A 174 -9.45 16.18 13.06
CA ARG A 174 -8.61 17.23 12.47
C ARG A 174 -7.13 17.01 12.72
N ALA A 175 -6.63 15.79 12.43
CA ALA A 175 -5.22 15.48 12.58
C ALA A 175 -4.37 16.13 11.48
N THR A 176 -3.07 16.29 11.78
CA THR A 176 -2.07 16.76 10.81
C THR A 176 -1.79 15.68 9.78
N GLN A 177 -1.77 14.40 10.22
CA GLN A 177 -1.52 13.22 9.38
C GLN A 177 -2.34 12.02 9.85
N PHE A 178 -2.61 11.13 8.91
CA PHE A 178 -3.24 9.84 9.16
C PHE A 178 -2.39 8.73 8.54
N HIS A 179 -2.21 7.63 9.26
CA HIS A 179 -1.53 6.43 8.78
C HIS A 179 -2.45 5.23 8.96
N PHE A 180 -2.90 4.64 7.86
CA PHE A 180 -3.75 3.46 7.87
C PHE A 180 -2.90 2.23 7.54
N ILE A 181 -2.79 1.30 8.48
CA ILE A 181 -2.12 0.02 8.32
C ILE A 181 -3.19 -1.06 8.35
N VAL A 182 -3.41 -1.72 7.22
CA VAL A 182 -4.55 -2.63 7.03
C VAL A 182 -4.06 -4.03 6.65
N ASP A 183 -4.20 -4.97 7.58
CA ASP A 183 -4.03 -6.39 7.34
C ASP A 183 -5.40 -7.01 7.07
N ALA A 184 -5.82 -6.93 5.80
CA ALA A 184 -7.08 -7.49 5.35
C ALA A 184 -6.91 -8.09 3.96
N CYS A 185 -7.09 -9.39 3.85
CA CYS A 185 -7.05 -10.07 2.57
C CYS A 185 -8.38 -9.97 1.84
N ASN A 186 -8.29 -9.75 0.55
CA ASN A 186 -9.43 -9.72 -0.34
C ASN A 186 -9.48 -11.01 -1.16
N SER A 187 -10.18 -12.01 -0.61
CA SER A 187 -10.18 -13.39 -1.15
C SER A 187 -11.01 -13.64 -2.39
N GLU A 188 -11.95 -12.79 -2.75
CA GLU A 188 -12.94 -13.09 -3.79
C GLU A 188 -12.55 -12.64 -5.20
N PHE A 189 -11.45 -11.92 -5.40
CA PHE A 189 -11.08 -11.39 -6.72
C PHE A 189 -10.50 -12.41 -7.70
N LEU A 190 -10.15 -13.61 -7.25
CA LEU A 190 -9.49 -14.62 -8.07
C LEU A 190 -10.45 -15.60 -8.77
N THR A 191 -11.73 -15.60 -8.44
CA THR A 191 -12.67 -16.55 -9.04
C THR A 191 -13.13 -16.15 -10.45
N ASP A 192 -13.07 -14.87 -10.83
CA ASP A 192 -13.48 -14.40 -12.15
C ASP A 192 -12.36 -14.36 -13.21
N ALA A 193 -11.12 -14.75 -12.86
CA ALA A 193 -9.98 -14.72 -13.77
C ALA A 193 -9.66 -16.08 -14.42
N ARG A 194 -10.64 -16.95 -14.64
CA ARG A 194 -10.46 -18.18 -15.44
C ARG A 194 -10.68 -17.92 -16.93
N GLY A 195 -9.64 -17.37 -17.57
CA GLY A 195 -9.50 -17.38 -19.02
C GLY A 195 -8.13 -17.91 -19.41
N PRO A 196 -7.98 -18.73 -20.48
CA PRO A 196 -6.67 -19.18 -20.95
C PRO A 196 -5.95 -18.02 -21.64
N GLY A 197 -4.84 -17.55 -21.05
CA GLY A 197 -4.03 -16.48 -21.63
C GLY A 197 -3.63 -15.43 -20.59
N GLY A 198 -2.61 -15.77 -19.78
CA GLY A 198 -2.23 -15.00 -18.62
C GLY A 198 -1.54 -13.68 -18.93
N SER A 199 -2.26 -12.59 -18.96
CA SER A 199 -1.73 -11.32 -18.52
C SER A 199 -2.15 -11.14 -17.05
N ARG A 200 -1.18 -10.85 -16.16
CA ARG A 200 -1.46 -10.48 -14.77
C ARG A 200 -2.37 -9.25 -14.81
N ARG A 201 -3.68 -9.44 -14.61
CA ARG A 201 -4.57 -8.31 -14.33
C ARG A 201 -4.13 -7.76 -12.99
N LYS A 202 -3.77 -6.48 -12.94
CA LYS A 202 -3.59 -5.73 -11.70
C LYS A 202 -4.80 -6.03 -10.82
N ILE A 203 -4.53 -6.36 -9.56
CA ILE A 203 -5.57 -6.51 -8.54
C ILE A 203 -6.11 -5.12 -8.24
N VAL A 204 -6.99 -4.65 -9.11
CA VAL A 204 -7.75 -3.42 -9.00
C VAL A 204 -8.99 -3.78 -8.18
N GLY A 205 -9.00 -3.47 -6.91
CA GLY A 205 -10.09 -3.89 -6.04
C GLY A 205 -10.37 -2.95 -4.88
N PHE A 206 -10.60 -3.52 -3.71
CA PHE A 206 -10.92 -2.78 -2.47
C PHE A 206 -9.95 -1.64 -2.20
N MET A 207 -8.67 -1.82 -2.46
CA MET A 207 -7.66 -0.80 -2.15
C MET A 207 -7.57 0.30 -3.19
N ASP A 208 -7.93 0.06 -4.44
CA ASP A 208 -8.18 1.16 -5.37
C ASP A 208 -9.40 1.99 -4.92
N GLU A 209 -10.41 1.34 -4.32
CA GLU A 209 -11.54 2.05 -3.72
C GLU A 209 -11.14 2.77 -2.43
N VAL A 210 -10.27 2.20 -1.60
CA VAL A 210 -9.73 2.89 -0.42
C VAL A 210 -8.83 4.04 -0.87
N ALA A 211 -7.92 3.81 -1.80
CA ALA A 211 -7.04 4.83 -2.36
C ALA A 211 -7.80 5.91 -3.15
N THR A 212 -8.89 5.54 -3.85
CA THR A 212 -9.74 6.48 -4.57
C THR A 212 -10.89 7.04 -3.72
N GLY A 213 -11.29 6.35 -2.67
CA GLY A 213 -12.35 6.73 -1.72
C GLY A 213 -11.86 7.65 -0.62
N ILE A 214 -10.61 7.45 -0.18
CA ILE A 214 -9.94 8.32 0.80
C ILE A 214 -9.09 9.32 0.02
N ARG A 215 -9.67 10.47 -0.33
CA ARG A 215 -9.02 11.50 -1.14
C ARG A 215 -8.51 12.64 -0.28
N ASP A 216 -7.58 12.34 0.60
CA ASP A 216 -6.99 13.34 1.46
C ASP A 216 -5.46 13.25 1.42
N PRO A 217 -4.74 14.34 1.09
CA PRO A 217 -3.27 14.35 1.00
C PRO A 217 -2.57 14.10 2.34
N ARG A 218 -3.30 14.14 3.45
CA ARG A 218 -2.78 13.85 4.79
C ARG A 218 -2.75 12.36 5.10
N VAL A 219 -3.40 11.51 4.27
CA VAL A 219 -3.55 10.08 4.53
C VAL A 219 -2.46 9.29 3.85
N GLY A 220 -1.74 8.50 4.66
CA GLY A 220 -0.90 7.42 4.20
C GLY A 220 -1.58 6.07 4.40
N LEU A 221 -1.34 5.14 3.49
CA LEU A 221 -1.89 3.79 3.51
C LEU A 221 -0.77 2.76 3.38
N LEU A 222 -0.81 1.74 4.20
CA LEU A 222 0.03 0.55 4.09
C LEU A 222 -0.84 -0.69 4.22
N PHE A 223 -0.82 -1.56 3.22
CA PHE A 223 -1.65 -2.75 3.22
C PHE A 223 -1.03 -3.87 2.41
N ALA A 224 -1.50 -5.09 2.63
CA ALA A 224 -1.10 -6.24 1.85
C ALA A 224 -2.24 -6.78 1.01
N THR A 225 -1.88 -7.33 -0.16
CA THR A 225 -2.74 -8.20 -0.95
C THR A 225 -2.09 -9.56 -1.08
N SER A 226 -2.90 -10.60 -1.18
CA SER A 226 -2.44 -11.96 -1.45
C SER A 226 -3.09 -12.48 -2.73
N PRO A 227 -2.35 -13.22 -3.58
CA PRO A 227 -2.89 -13.81 -4.81
C PRO A 227 -4.03 -14.81 -4.57
N GLU A 228 -4.09 -15.42 -3.39
CA GLU A 228 -5.05 -16.47 -3.06
C GLU A 228 -6.15 -16.03 -2.10
N ALA A 229 -6.23 -14.73 -1.81
CA ALA A 229 -7.35 -14.28 -1.07
C ALA A 229 -7.47 -14.83 0.36
N LYS A 230 -6.38 -15.23 0.99
CA LYS A 230 -6.34 -15.67 2.37
C LYS A 230 -5.36 -14.81 3.14
N THR A 231 -5.81 -14.26 4.26
CA THR A 231 -4.93 -13.78 5.31
C THR A 231 -4.14 -14.99 5.78
N PHE A 232 -2.82 -14.95 5.63
CA PHE A 232 -2.00 -16.02 6.16
C PHE A 232 -1.73 -15.71 7.61
N GLU A 233 -2.44 -16.41 8.47
CA GLU A 233 -2.08 -16.54 9.87
C GLU A 233 -1.08 -17.67 10.02
N TYR A 234 -0.06 -17.46 10.83
CA TYR A 234 0.93 -18.47 11.12
C TYR A 234 1.00 -18.76 12.61
N GLU A 235 0.77 -20.01 12.97
CA GLU A 235 0.75 -20.45 14.38
C GLU A 235 2.08 -20.17 15.11
N GLY A 236 3.21 -20.26 14.39
CA GLY A 236 4.53 -19.95 14.93
C GLY A 236 4.70 -18.49 15.34
N PHE A 237 3.94 -17.58 14.76
CA PHE A 237 3.90 -16.17 15.16
C PHE A 237 2.73 -15.86 16.10
N GLN A 238 1.69 -16.69 16.09
CA GLN A 238 0.38 -16.36 16.66
C GLN A 238 -0.09 -14.99 16.17
N SER A 239 -0.06 -14.80 14.85
CA SER A 239 -0.21 -13.51 14.17
C SER A 239 -0.51 -13.71 12.70
N GLY A 240 -1.11 -12.71 12.06
CA GLY A 240 -1.06 -12.56 10.62
C GLY A 240 0.40 -12.34 10.16
N VAL A 241 0.77 -12.97 9.05
CA VAL A 241 2.16 -12.86 8.54
C VAL A 241 2.50 -11.41 8.19
N PHE A 242 1.58 -10.69 7.54
CA PHE A 242 1.79 -9.28 7.21
C PHE A 242 1.91 -8.42 8.48
N SER A 243 0.98 -8.55 9.41
CA SER A 243 1.01 -7.82 10.70
C SER A 243 2.30 -8.06 11.48
N HIS A 244 2.77 -9.31 11.53
CA HIS A 244 4.03 -9.64 12.20
C HIS A 244 5.23 -8.95 11.53
N LEU A 245 5.33 -9.00 10.19
CA LEU A 245 6.42 -8.38 9.45
C LEU A 245 6.39 -6.85 9.57
N VAL A 246 5.22 -6.24 9.46
CA VAL A 246 5.09 -4.77 9.61
C VAL A 246 5.50 -4.35 11.01
N ARG A 247 5.02 -5.02 12.07
CA ARG A 247 5.46 -4.72 13.44
C ARG A 247 6.97 -4.89 13.61
N SER A 248 7.55 -5.97 13.06
CA SER A 248 9.00 -6.19 13.10
C SER A 248 9.78 -5.01 12.50
N GLY A 249 9.30 -4.50 11.36
CA GLY A 249 9.87 -3.30 10.75
C GLY A 249 9.70 -2.05 11.60
N LEU A 250 8.50 -1.84 12.16
CA LEU A 250 8.19 -0.67 13.01
C LEU A 250 8.93 -0.66 14.34
N TYR A 251 9.36 -1.82 14.86
CA TYR A 251 10.27 -1.91 16.01
C TYR A 251 11.69 -1.39 15.70
N GLY A 252 11.99 -1.07 14.46
CA GLY A 252 13.29 -0.59 13.97
C GLY A 252 13.97 -1.55 12.99
N GLY A 253 13.42 -2.75 12.77
CA GLY A 253 14.00 -3.70 11.82
C GLY A 253 14.07 -3.19 10.38
N ALA A 254 13.27 -2.18 10.03
CA ALA A 254 13.24 -1.57 8.71
C ALA A 254 14.05 -0.26 8.61
N ASP A 255 14.63 0.25 9.69
CA ASP A 255 15.44 1.47 9.71
C ASP A 255 16.84 1.19 9.11
N PHE A 256 16.92 1.18 7.78
CA PHE A 256 18.14 0.78 7.08
C PHE A 256 19.19 1.89 6.97
N ASP A 257 18.79 3.14 7.08
CA ASP A 257 19.69 4.29 7.03
C ASP A 257 20.04 4.84 8.42
N LEU A 258 19.46 4.24 9.46
CA LEU A 258 19.67 4.55 10.89
C LEU A 258 19.31 6.01 11.24
N ASP A 259 18.35 6.58 10.54
CA ASP A 259 17.89 7.94 10.83
C ASP A 259 16.84 7.98 11.97
N GLY A 260 16.38 6.80 12.42
CA GLY A 260 15.39 6.63 13.47
C GLY A 260 13.97 6.93 13.02
N ARG A 261 13.73 6.97 11.72
CA ARG A 261 12.42 7.10 11.11
C ARG A 261 12.18 5.92 10.19
N ILE A 262 11.00 5.37 10.23
CA ILE A 262 10.60 4.29 9.33
C ILE A 262 9.77 4.89 8.21
N SER A 263 10.25 4.84 6.97
CA SER A 263 9.53 5.29 5.80
C SER A 263 8.62 4.19 5.22
N TYR A 264 7.66 4.59 4.37
CA TYR A 264 6.82 3.64 3.63
C TYR A 264 7.65 2.75 2.69
N ASP A 265 8.69 3.31 2.09
CA ASP A 265 9.61 2.57 1.21
C ASP A 265 10.41 1.52 1.98
N GLU A 266 10.88 1.85 3.16
CA GLU A 266 11.65 0.92 4.02
C GLU A 266 10.79 -0.26 4.48
N ILE A 267 9.55 -0.02 4.93
CA ILE A 267 8.63 -1.10 5.29
C ILE A 267 8.36 -2.01 4.09
N GLN A 268 8.14 -1.46 2.90
CA GLN A 268 7.96 -2.27 1.70
C GLN A 268 9.19 -3.13 1.38
N ARG A 269 10.38 -2.53 1.39
CA ARG A 269 11.64 -3.26 1.15
C ARG A 269 11.87 -4.33 2.19
N PHE A 270 11.61 -4.02 3.46
CA PHE A 270 11.73 -4.96 4.56
C PHE A 270 10.84 -6.19 4.37
N VAL A 271 9.54 -5.99 4.18
CA VAL A 271 8.59 -7.10 3.98
C VAL A 271 8.90 -7.88 2.72
N ASN A 272 9.19 -7.21 1.60
CA ASN A 272 9.54 -7.86 0.35
C ASN A 272 10.82 -8.70 0.49
N ARG A 273 11.84 -8.20 1.19
CA ARG A 273 13.08 -8.93 1.43
C ARG A 273 12.87 -10.12 2.36
N ALA A 274 12.15 -9.93 3.46
CA ALA A 274 11.86 -10.97 4.43
C ALA A 274 11.14 -12.17 3.79
N THR A 275 10.25 -11.92 2.82
CA THR A 275 9.43 -12.94 2.18
C THR A 275 10.02 -13.51 0.89
N ALA A 276 11.07 -12.91 0.34
CA ALA A 276 11.59 -13.21 -0.99
C ALA A 276 12.06 -14.68 -1.15
N ALA A 277 12.55 -15.31 -0.08
CA ALA A 277 13.00 -16.69 -0.09
C ALA A 277 11.88 -17.73 0.03
N ILE A 278 10.64 -17.33 0.31
CA ILE A 278 9.50 -18.25 0.36
C ILE A 278 9.26 -18.82 -1.05
N PRO A 279 9.35 -20.15 -1.26
CA PRO A 279 9.29 -20.72 -2.61
C PRO A 279 7.95 -20.52 -3.31
N ASN A 280 6.86 -20.56 -2.56
CA ASN A 280 5.51 -20.40 -3.11
C ASN A 280 5.06 -18.96 -2.98
N GLU A 281 4.97 -18.26 -4.11
CA GLU A 281 4.54 -16.85 -4.18
C GLU A 281 3.16 -16.59 -3.54
N LYS A 282 2.33 -17.62 -3.42
CA LYS A 282 1.02 -17.52 -2.78
C LYS A 282 1.10 -17.14 -1.30
N TYR A 283 2.19 -17.49 -0.64
CA TYR A 283 2.44 -17.15 0.77
C TYR A 283 3.20 -15.84 0.97
N ARG A 284 3.51 -15.12 -0.12
CA ARG A 284 4.18 -13.84 -0.06
C ARG A 284 3.15 -12.72 -0.09
N PRO A 285 2.98 -11.92 0.96
CA PRO A 285 2.16 -10.73 0.90
C PRO A 285 2.78 -9.75 -0.10
N THR A 286 1.95 -9.21 -0.99
CA THR A 286 2.34 -8.07 -1.83
C THR A 286 1.98 -6.80 -1.07
N VAL A 287 2.98 -6.02 -0.70
CA VAL A 287 2.80 -4.80 0.08
C VAL A 287 2.58 -3.62 -0.86
N HIS A 288 1.56 -2.85 -0.57
CA HIS A 288 1.24 -1.61 -1.25
C HIS A 288 1.33 -0.46 -0.27
N ALA A 289 1.88 0.65 -0.72
CA ALA A 289 2.00 1.85 0.09
C ALA A 289 1.57 3.09 -0.68
N LEU A 290 0.87 3.96 0.02
CA LEU A 290 0.57 5.33 -0.36
C LEU A 290 1.08 6.22 0.75
N ARG A 291 2.01 7.11 0.48
CA ARG A 291 2.52 8.04 1.49
C ARG A 291 1.70 9.33 1.53
N PRO A 292 1.55 9.96 2.71
CA PRO A 292 0.99 11.30 2.79
C PRO A 292 1.95 12.31 2.11
N VAL A 293 1.38 13.40 1.59
CA VAL A 293 2.15 14.40 0.82
C VAL A 293 3.21 15.10 1.67
N ALA A 294 2.89 15.39 2.93
CA ALA A 294 3.74 16.22 3.78
C ALA A 294 4.93 15.46 4.41
N ASN A 295 4.86 14.13 4.56
CA ASN A 295 5.89 13.36 5.26
C ASN A 295 5.97 11.94 4.70
N GLY A 296 7.16 11.51 4.30
CA GLY A 296 7.42 10.15 3.80
C GLY A 296 7.61 9.10 4.90
N ALA A 297 7.71 9.49 6.18
CA ALA A 297 7.84 8.56 7.29
C ALA A 297 6.46 8.05 7.75
N ILE A 298 6.38 6.73 7.97
CA ILE A 298 5.22 6.12 8.60
C ILE A 298 5.32 6.22 10.14
N LEU A 299 6.54 6.25 10.69
CA LEU A 299 6.78 6.28 12.13
C LEU A 299 8.11 6.94 12.46
N ASP A 300 8.14 7.74 13.54
CA ASP A 300 9.35 8.25 14.17
C ASP A 300 9.62 7.47 15.45
N ILE A 301 10.71 6.70 15.49
CA ILE A 301 11.07 5.85 16.62
C ILE A 301 12.17 6.46 17.52
N ARG A 302 12.73 7.61 17.18
CA ARG A 302 13.83 8.26 17.89
C ARG A 302 13.56 8.45 19.40
N PRO A 303 12.37 8.91 19.82
CA PRO A 303 12.09 9.07 21.25
C PRO A 303 12.14 7.73 22.02
N SER A 304 11.61 6.66 21.42
CA SER A 304 11.59 5.34 22.03
C SER A 304 12.97 4.68 22.04
N LEU A 305 13.77 4.85 21.00
CA LEU A 305 15.16 4.41 20.97
C LEU A 305 16.03 5.13 22.01
N ALA A 306 15.74 6.39 22.29
CA ALA A 306 16.42 7.13 23.34
C ALA A 306 16.03 6.62 24.75
N ALA A 307 14.78 6.14 24.92
CA ALA A 307 14.28 5.62 26.19
C ALA A 307 14.76 4.19 26.45
N ALA A 308 14.60 3.28 25.49
CA ALA A 308 15.02 1.89 25.62
C ALA A 308 15.31 1.26 24.24
N ARG A 309 16.50 0.63 24.07
CA ARG A 309 16.89 0.01 22.81
C ARG A 309 17.66 -1.30 22.98
N ILE A 310 17.55 -2.14 21.96
CA ILE A 310 18.44 -3.26 21.69
C ILE A 310 19.37 -2.83 20.55
N GLU A 311 20.67 -2.94 20.77
CA GLU A 311 21.70 -2.60 19.80
C GLU A 311 22.36 -3.87 19.27
N VAL A 312 22.25 -4.11 17.98
CA VAL A 312 22.99 -5.15 17.25
C VAL A 312 24.09 -4.44 16.51
N ASP A 313 25.31 -4.45 17.05
CA ASP A 313 26.43 -3.78 16.41
C ASP A 313 27.00 -4.57 15.22
N GLY A 314 27.80 -3.92 14.38
CA GLY A 314 28.34 -4.52 13.16
C GLY A 314 29.32 -5.69 13.38
N THR A 315 29.69 -6.02 14.64
CA THR A 315 30.52 -7.19 14.96
C THR A 315 29.70 -8.48 15.10
N VAL A 316 28.36 -8.34 15.27
CA VAL A 316 27.46 -9.49 15.27
C VAL A 316 27.36 -10.05 13.86
N ALA A 317 27.56 -11.36 13.72
CA ALA A 317 27.46 -12.04 12.42
C ALA A 317 26.07 -11.82 11.80
N ALA A 318 26.03 -11.63 10.48
CA ALA A 318 24.77 -11.47 9.77
C ALA A 318 23.91 -12.74 9.93
N ALA A 319 22.73 -12.59 10.49
CA ALA A 319 21.81 -13.68 10.75
C ALA A 319 20.35 -13.21 10.86
N HIS A 320 19.44 -14.15 10.71
CA HIS A 320 18.05 -13.97 11.11
C HIS A 320 17.94 -14.09 12.63
N HIS A 321 17.35 -13.11 13.24
CA HIS A 321 17.12 -13.02 14.69
C HIS A 321 15.64 -13.05 15.00
N VAL A 322 15.29 -13.75 16.06
CA VAL A 322 13.92 -13.89 16.58
C VAL A 322 13.90 -13.41 18.01
N LEU A 323 13.16 -12.34 18.28
CA LEU A 323 12.93 -11.86 19.64
C LEU A 323 11.65 -12.47 20.21
N GLU A 324 11.77 -13.13 21.35
CA GLU A 324 10.67 -13.82 22.05
C GLU A 324 10.48 -13.27 23.46
N ASP A 325 9.22 -13.33 23.93
CA ASP A 325 8.91 -13.07 25.33
C ASP A 325 9.17 -14.31 26.20
N ARG A 326 8.95 -14.20 27.52
CA ARG A 326 9.09 -15.32 28.46
C ARG A 326 8.19 -16.53 28.18
N ASN A 327 7.12 -16.36 27.39
CA ASN A 327 6.20 -17.43 27.03
C ASN A 327 6.62 -18.10 25.70
N GLY A 328 7.73 -17.68 25.08
CA GLY A 328 8.18 -18.12 23.77
C GLY A 328 7.32 -17.56 22.62
N VAL A 329 6.59 -16.48 22.86
CA VAL A 329 5.82 -15.80 21.82
C VAL A 329 6.75 -14.87 21.07
N ARG A 330 6.79 -15.02 19.75
CA ARG A 330 7.61 -14.17 18.87
C ARG A 330 7.04 -12.77 18.79
N ILE A 331 7.82 -11.79 19.25
CA ILE A 331 7.45 -10.37 19.24
C ILE A 331 7.79 -9.77 17.89
N LEU A 332 9.03 -9.98 17.44
CA LEU A 332 9.54 -9.49 16.16
C LEU A 332 10.63 -10.40 15.59
N ASP A 333 10.80 -10.33 14.30
CA ASP A 333 11.86 -10.96 13.53
C ASP A 333 12.63 -9.89 12.75
N PHE A 334 13.94 -10.00 12.71
CA PHE A 334 14.78 -9.11 11.90
C PHE A 334 16.02 -9.83 11.39
N HIS A 335 16.69 -9.23 10.43
CA HIS A 335 17.97 -9.70 9.94
C HIS A 335 18.96 -8.54 9.97
N ASN A 336 20.09 -8.72 10.66
CA ASN A 336 21.16 -7.73 10.62
C ASN A 336 22.04 -7.93 9.38
N ALA A 337 22.72 -6.86 8.96
CA ALA A 337 23.72 -6.91 7.90
C ALA A 337 25.13 -6.93 8.52
N SER A 338 26.07 -7.64 7.87
CA SER A 338 27.45 -7.69 8.33
C SER A 338 28.10 -6.30 8.27
N GLY A 339 28.74 -5.89 9.34
CA GLY A 339 29.42 -4.59 9.41
C GLY A 339 28.50 -3.38 9.61
N HIS A 340 27.20 -3.58 9.78
CA HIS A 340 26.21 -2.52 10.00
C HIS A 340 25.53 -2.68 11.35
N ALA A 341 25.37 -1.58 12.07
CA ALA A 341 24.58 -1.57 13.28
C ALA A 341 23.08 -1.59 12.95
N LEU A 342 22.28 -2.09 13.90
CA LEU A 342 20.83 -2.03 13.88
C LEU A 342 20.33 -1.64 15.26
N HIS A 343 19.37 -0.74 15.35
CA HIS A 343 18.78 -0.28 16.60
C HIS A 343 17.29 -0.65 16.64
N LEU A 344 16.88 -1.39 17.66
CA LEU A 344 15.50 -1.80 17.84
C LEU A 344 14.94 -1.20 19.14
N ILE A 345 13.68 -0.80 19.11
CA ILE A 345 12.94 -0.47 20.32
C ILE A 345 12.91 -1.73 21.20
N ARG A 346 13.28 -1.59 22.47
CA ARG A 346 13.25 -2.70 23.40
C ARG A 346 11.85 -2.87 23.98
N PRO A 347 11.16 -3.99 23.74
CA PRO A 347 9.92 -4.31 24.41
C PRO A 347 10.14 -4.48 25.94
N THR A 348 9.07 -4.30 26.70
CA THR A 348 9.09 -4.46 28.16
C THR A 348 9.10 -5.93 28.57
N GLY A 349 9.67 -6.22 29.74
CA GLY A 349 9.68 -7.56 30.33
C GLY A 349 10.90 -8.40 29.96
N PRO A 350 10.87 -9.68 30.41
CA PRO A 350 11.90 -10.67 30.08
C PRO A 350 11.84 -11.04 28.63
N LEU A 351 12.99 -11.01 27.96
CA LEU A 351 13.13 -11.26 26.53
C LEU A 351 14.27 -12.24 26.28
N SER A 352 14.14 -13.06 25.24
CA SER A 352 15.22 -13.85 24.67
C SER A 352 15.36 -13.57 23.18
N LEU A 353 16.60 -13.56 22.69
CA LEU A 353 16.93 -13.39 21.29
C LEU A 353 17.55 -14.69 20.77
N ALA A 354 16.90 -15.34 19.81
CA ALA A 354 17.38 -16.55 19.18
C ALA A 354 17.90 -16.24 17.76
N PHE A 355 19.00 -16.89 17.35
CA PHE A 355 19.59 -16.77 16.01
C PHE A 355 20.50 -17.96 15.70
N GLU A 356 20.96 -18.07 14.46
CA GLU A 356 22.02 -19.02 14.10
C GLU A 356 23.38 -18.32 14.17
N ASP A 357 24.33 -18.93 14.87
CA ASP A 357 25.70 -18.40 14.96
C ASP A 357 26.51 -18.68 13.68
N SER A 358 27.73 -18.18 13.62
CA SER A 358 28.65 -18.39 12.48
C SER A 358 28.98 -19.87 12.18
N GLN A 359 28.66 -20.79 13.10
CA GLN A 359 28.81 -22.24 12.96
C GLN A 359 27.50 -22.94 12.62
N GLN A 360 26.46 -22.18 12.26
CA GLN A 360 25.11 -22.67 11.98
C GLN A 360 24.46 -23.42 13.17
N ARG A 361 24.85 -23.09 14.40
CA ARG A 361 24.21 -23.59 15.61
C ARG A 361 23.11 -22.63 16.04
N SER A 362 21.96 -23.18 16.42
CA SER A 362 20.91 -22.39 17.02
C SER A 362 21.32 -21.99 18.43
N VAL A 363 21.42 -20.70 18.67
CA VAL A 363 21.80 -20.11 19.96
C VAL A 363 20.75 -19.12 20.42
N GLU A 364 20.71 -18.90 21.72
CA GLU A 364 19.85 -17.88 22.33
C GLU A 364 20.63 -17.03 23.32
N VAL A 365 20.15 -15.83 23.52
CA VAL A 365 20.68 -14.83 24.45
C VAL A 365 19.53 -14.30 25.29
N GLU A 366 19.64 -14.39 26.61
CA GLU A 366 18.70 -13.73 27.51
C GLU A 366 19.01 -12.24 27.60
N LEU A 367 18.01 -11.37 27.35
CA LEU A 367 18.15 -9.93 27.47
C LEU A 367 17.87 -9.52 28.93
N PRO A 368 18.83 -8.91 29.65
CA PRO A 368 18.66 -8.55 31.04
C PRO A 368 17.47 -7.61 31.25
N GLU A 369 16.67 -7.88 32.29
CA GLU A 369 15.61 -6.97 32.71
C GLU A 369 16.18 -5.66 33.29
N GLY A 370 15.42 -4.58 33.12
CA GLY A 370 15.76 -3.27 33.69
C GLY A 370 16.92 -2.54 33.01
N GLN A 371 17.50 -3.09 31.96
CA GLN A 371 18.48 -2.39 31.11
C GLN A 371 17.78 -1.67 29.95
N ASN A 372 17.88 -0.36 29.94
CA ASN A 372 17.30 0.42 28.83
C ASN A 372 18.09 0.27 27.51
N ASN A 373 19.40 0.06 27.59
CA ASN A 373 20.25 -0.15 26.43
C ASN A 373 20.96 -1.50 26.54
N THR A 374 20.66 -2.41 25.61
CA THR A 374 21.20 -3.76 25.57
C THR A 374 22.04 -3.94 24.30
N GLN A 375 23.33 -4.25 24.46
CA GLN A 375 24.25 -4.54 23.35
C GLN A 375 24.38 -6.06 23.19
N ILE A 376 23.90 -6.61 22.10
CA ILE A 376 23.85 -8.07 21.86
C ILE A 376 25.25 -8.69 21.86
N ALA A 377 26.24 -8.04 21.25
CA ALA A 377 27.62 -8.54 21.18
C ALA A 377 28.29 -8.78 22.54
N ARG A 378 27.73 -8.24 23.64
CA ARG A 378 28.28 -8.37 24.99
C ARG A 378 27.62 -9.44 25.84
N LEU A 379 26.60 -10.11 25.31
CA LEU A 379 25.83 -11.09 26.02
C LEU A 379 26.35 -12.52 25.78
N GLU A 380 26.23 -13.38 26.76
CA GLU A 380 26.61 -14.79 26.64
C GLU A 380 25.55 -15.57 25.88
N THR A 381 25.97 -16.31 24.86
CA THR A 381 25.11 -17.20 24.07
C THR A 381 24.98 -18.56 24.73
N ARG A 382 23.77 -19.15 24.65
CA ARG A 382 23.48 -20.53 25.05
C ARG A 382 22.98 -21.33 23.84
N GLU A 383 23.28 -22.61 23.80
CA GLU A 383 22.77 -23.48 22.74
C GLU A 383 21.26 -23.71 22.92
N ARG A 384 20.51 -23.55 21.84
CA ARG A 384 19.06 -23.73 21.81
C ARG A 384 18.69 -25.05 21.11
N THR A 385 17.86 -25.86 21.76
CA THR A 385 17.30 -27.06 21.14
C THR A 385 16.05 -26.71 20.34
N THR A 386 16.12 -26.81 19.01
CA THR A 386 14.97 -26.56 18.13
C THR A 386 14.18 -27.82 17.86
N LEU A 387 12.87 -27.80 18.12
CA LEU A 387 11.94 -28.87 17.76
C LEU A 387 11.26 -28.52 16.44
N ALA A 388 11.53 -29.29 15.40
CA ALA A 388 10.92 -29.13 14.09
C ALA A 388 9.47 -29.65 14.05
N ARG A 389 8.50 -28.86 13.60
CA ARG A 389 7.09 -29.28 13.44
C ARG A 389 6.46 -28.78 12.13
N GLY A 390 5.98 -29.74 11.29
CA GLY A 390 4.94 -29.56 10.28
C GLY A 390 5.32 -28.95 8.91
N ALA A 391 4.45 -29.15 7.91
CA ALA A 391 4.68 -28.71 6.51
C ALA A 391 4.46 -27.19 6.29
N ALA A 392 3.56 -26.55 7.03
CA ALA A 392 3.38 -25.08 7.00
C ALA A 392 4.59 -24.36 7.59
N ASP A 393 5.24 -24.96 8.61
CA ASP A 393 6.53 -24.54 9.13
C ASP A 393 7.61 -24.40 8.04
N ASN A 394 7.61 -25.29 7.04
CA ASN A 394 8.65 -25.26 6.01
C ASN A 394 8.57 -24.06 5.07
N ALA A 395 7.37 -23.51 4.81
CA ALA A 395 7.22 -22.34 3.97
C ALA A 395 7.71 -21.07 4.70
N PHE A 396 7.28 -20.88 5.95
CA PHE A 396 7.62 -19.69 6.74
C PHE A 396 8.98 -19.76 7.44
N ARG A 397 9.64 -20.92 7.48
CA ARG A 397 11.07 -21.04 7.84
C ARG A 397 12.00 -20.31 6.87
N LYS A 398 11.52 -20.05 5.65
CA LYS A 398 12.25 -19.28 4.64
C LYS A 398 12.09 -17.77 4.77
N LEU A 399 11.34 -17.32 5.78
CA LEU A 399 11.33 -15.91 6.14
C LEU A 399 12.73 -15.48 6.62
N PHE A 400 13.18 -14.33 6.15
CA PHE A 400 14.51 -13.77 6.46
C PHE A 400 15.71 -14.63 6.05
N ASP A 401 15.53 -15.62 5.18
CA ASP A 401 16.60 -16.52 4.71
C ASP A 401 17.64 -15.78 3.81
N LEU A 402 17.28 -14.61 3.30
CA LEU A 402 18.15 -13.80 2.45
C LEU A 402 18.81 -12.68 3.25
N PRO A 403 20.11 -12.40 3.01
CA PRO A 403 20.81 -11.31 3.70
C PRO A 403 20.16 -9.94 3.48
N PHE A 404 20.20 -9.09 4.50
CA PHE A 404 19.65 -7.73 4.50
C PHE A 404 20.74 -6.68 4.25
N GLU A 405 21.67 -6.97 3.32
CA GLU A 405 22.71 -6.01 2.96
C GLU A 405 22.10 -4.72 2.38
N PRO A 406 22.59 -3.53 2.80
CA PRO A 406 22.01 -2.24 2.38
C PRO A 406 21.92 -2.07 0.87
N LEU A 407 22.94 -2.51 0.12
CA LEU A 407 22.92 -2.47 -1.34
C LEU A 407 21.84 -3.39 -1.95
N ALA A 408 21.61 -4.56 -1.35
CA ALA A 408 20.57 -5.48 -1.81
C ALA A 408 19.17 -4.93 -1.54
N LEU A 409 18.99 -4.21 -0.43
CA LEU A 409 17.73 -3.55 -0.08
C LEU A 409 17.45 -2.36 -1.01
N GLN A 410 18.45 -1.56 -1.34
CA GLN A 410 18.33 -0.43 -2.28
C GLN A 410 17.93 -0.90 -3.69
N GLN A 411 18.32 -2.11 -4.10
CA GLN A 411 17.97 -2.68 -5.41
C GLN A 411 16.52 -3.18 -5.48
N ILE A 412 15.85 -3.35 -4.36
CA ILE A 412 14.43 -3.73 -4.35
C ILE A 412 13.62 -2.54 -4.83
N GLN A 413 13.00 -2.72 -6.00
CA GLN A 413 12.06 -1.73 -6.52
C GLN A 413 10.81 -1.76 -5.66
N VAL A 414 10.43 -0.61 -5.13
CA VAL A 414 9.17 -0.39 -4.41
C VAL A 414 8.39 0.67 -5.17
N GLU A 415 7.09 0.45 -5.27
CA GLU A 415 6.16 1.43 -5.81
C GLU A 415 5.42 2.05 -4.63
N THR A 416 5.90 3.21 -4.19
CA THR A 416 5.17 4.02 -3.22
C THR A 416 4.53 5.17 -3.96
N ASP A 417 3.23 5.09 -4.12
CA ASP A 417 2.45 6.19 -4.71
C ASP A 417 2.32 7.33 -3.69
N ASP A 418 2.09 8.54 -4.17
CA ASP A 418 1.64 9.66 -3.36
C ASP A 418 0.27 10.15 -3.85
N TYR A 419 -0.38 10.99 -3.06
CA TYR A 419 -1.71 11.49 -3.37
C TYR A 419 -1.80 12.17 -4.75
N PHE A 420 -0.79 12.93 -5.15
CA PHE A 420 -0.78 13.61 -6.44
C PHE A 420 -0.57 12.65 -7.59
N SER A 421 0.33 11.67 -7.45
CA SER A 421 0.54 10.64 -8.48
C SER A 421 -0.72 9.80 -8.70
N LEU A 422 -1.47 9.48 -7.64
CA LEU A 422 -2.76 8.81 -7.75
C LEU A 422 -3.82 9.68 -8.45
N LEU A 423 -3.89 10.97 -8.13
CA LEU A 423 -4.79 11.89 -8.81
C LEU A 423 -4.46 12.03 -10.30
N GLU A 424 -3.17 12.15 -10.64
CA GLU A 424 -2.73 12.20 -12.04
C GLU A 424 -3.06 10.91 -12.78
N LYS A 425 -2.86 9.75 -12.14
CA LYS A 425 -3.19 8.45 -12.70
C LYS A 425 -4.68 8.32 -12.93
N ALA A 426 -5.51 8.64 -11.95
CA ALA A 426 -6.97 8.62 -12.05
C ALA A 426 -7.48 9.59 -13.14
N ASP A 427 -6.89 10.79 -13.24
CA ASP A 427 -7.25 11.77 -14.26
C ASP A 427 -6.80 11.33 -15.66
N ARG A 428 -5.65 10.68 -15.80
CA ARG A 428 -5.16 10.09 -17.04
C ARG A 428 -6.08 8.97 -17.52
N GLU A 429 -6.42 8.02 -16.65
CA GLU A 429 -7.34 6.93 -16.95
C GLU A 429 -8.73 7.45 -17.36
N SER A 430 -9.26 8.42 -16.63
CA SER A 430 -10.55 9.04 -16.97
C SER A 430 -10.53 9.82 -18.28
N ARG A 431 -9.38 10.42 -18.67
CA ARG A 431 -9.21 11.06 -19.99
C ARG A 431 -9.11 10.03 -21.11
N GLU A 432 -8.42 8.91 -20.89
CA GLU A 432 -8.31 7.82 -21.88
C GLU A 432 -9.66 7.16 -22.12
N GLU A 433 -10.41 6.87 -21.06
CA GLU A 433 -11.76 6.32 -21.17
C GLU A 433 -12.70 7.28 -21.93
N ARG A 434 -12.70 8.56 -21.59
CA ARG A 434 -13.47 9.58 -22.32
C ARG A 434 -13.06 9.66 -23.80
N ARG A 435 -11.77 9.62 -24.09
CA ARG A 435 -11.27 9.61 -25.47
C ARG A 435 -11.72 8.37 -26.24
N PHE A 436 -11.71 7.22 -25.57
CA PHE A 436 -12.19 5.96 -26.16
C PHE A 436 -13.68 6.07 -26.52
N TRP A 437 -14.52 6.43 -25.56
CA TRP A 437 -15.97 6.53 -25.80
C TRP A 437 -16.35 7.65 -26.76
N SER A 438 -15.67 8.78 -26.70
CA SER A 438 -15.84 9.87 -27.66
C SER A 438 -15.50 9.41 -29.09
N ARG A 439 -14.35 8.74 -29.27
CA ARG A 439 -13.96 8.18 -30.56
C ARG A 439 -14.96 7.15 -31.07
N ALA A 440 -15.43 6.25 -30.22
CA ALA A 440 -16.43 5.26 -30.56
C ALA A 440 -17.73 5.94 -31.03
N ALA A 441 -18.21 6.95 -30.33
CA ALA A 441 -19.39 7.71 -30.68
C ALA A 441 -19.23 8.45 -32.01
N PHE A 442 -18.11 9.14 -32.23
CA PHE A 442 -17.84 9.81 -33.53
C PHE A 442 -17.67 8.83 -34.69
N THR A 443 -17.06 7.67 -34.48
CA THR A 443 -16.96 6.63 -35.46
C THR A 443 -18.35 6.12 -35.87
N THR A 444 -19.21 5.87 -34.88
CA THR A 444 -20.62 5.47 -35.11
C THR A 444 -21.37 6.55 -35.92
N ALA A 445 -21.19 7.83 -35.54
CA ALA A 445 -21.80 8.95 -36.26
C ALA A 445 -21.32 9.03 -37.74
N ALA A 446 -20.02 8.84 -37.96
CA ALA A 446 -19.45 8.86 -39.31
C ALA A 446 -20.00 7.72 -40.20
N ILE A 447 -20.06 6.50 -39.63
CA ILE A 447 -20.66 5.35 -40.35
C ILE A 447 -22.12 5.61 -40.66
N ALA A 448 -22.90 6.09 -39.71
CA ALA A 448 -24.32 6.40 -39.91
C ALA A 448 -24.52 7.51 -40.95
N THR A 449 -23.68 8.54 -40.96
CA THR A 449 -23.70 9.59 -41.97
C THR A 449 -23.39 9.05 -43.37
N ALA A 450 -22.41 8.15 -43.49
CA ALA A 450 -22.08 7.50 -44.78
C ALA A 450 -23.26 6.66 -45.28
N ILE A 451 -23.92 5.89 -44.42
CA ILE A 451 -25.13 5.12 -44.78
C ILE A 451 -26.25 6.07 -45.24
N THR A 452 -26.46 7.17 -44.54
CA THR A 452 -27.48 8.18 -44.93
C THR A 452 -27.17 8.77 -46.30
N ALA A 453 -25.92 9.11 -46.59
CA ALA A 453 -25.50 9.63 -47.90
C ALA A 453 -25.69 8.60 -49.04
N ILE A 454 -25.29 7.33 -48.79
CA ILE A 454 -25.52 6.23 -49.76
C ILE A 454 -27.01 6.05 -50.02
N SER A 455 -27.82 6.07 -48.94
CA SER A 455 -29.29 5.98 -49.07
C SER A 455 -29.86 7.14 -49.89
N GLY A 456 -29.35 8.35 -49.70
CA GLY A 456 -29.75 9.54 -50.50
C GLY A 456 -29.41 9.40 -51.98
N ILE A 457 -28.21 8.90 -52.30
CA ILE A 457 -27.80 8.65 -53.72
C ILE A 457 -28.69 7.56 -54.35
N ALA A 458 -28.95 6.46 -53.63
CA ALA A 458 -29.82 5.39 -54.11
C ALA A 458 -31.26 5.87 -54.36
N LEU A 459 -31.80 6.69 -53.45
CA LEU A 459 -33.11 7.31 -53.59
C LEU A 459 -33.17 8.24 -54.82
N TRP A 460 -32.15 9.06 -55.04
CA TRP A 460 -32.07 9.94 -56.20
C TRP A 460 -32.03 9.14 -57.52
N GLN A 461 -31.23 8.09 -57.60
CA GLN A 461 -31.15 7.21 -58.78
C GLN A 461 -32.47 6.49 -59.05
N LEU A 462 -33.15 5.96 -58.00
CA LEU A 462 -34.44 5.28 -58.14
C LEU A 462 -35.58 6.24 -58.56
N SER A 463 -35.54 7.48 -58.04
CA SER A 463 -36.57 8.49 -58.31
C SER A 463 -36.42 9.12 -59.73
N SER A 464 -35.19 9.20 -60.25
CA SER A 464 -34.90 9.77 -61.59
C SER A 464 -35.10 8.77 -62.75
N ALA A 465 -35.28 7.48 -62.46
CA ALA A 465 -35.48 6.45 -63.43
C ALA A 465 -36.91 6.56 -64.02
N THR A 466 -37.01 6.76 -65.34
CA THR A 466 -38.30 6.85 -66.09
C THR A 466 -38.50 5.62 -66.96
N GLY A 467 -39.77 5.07 -67.04
CA GLY A 467 -40.14 3.94 -67.84
C GLY A 467 -40.16 2.58 -67.14
N GLY A 468 -40.94 1.61 -67.64
CA GLY A 468 -41.05 0.24 -67.11
C GLY A 468 -42.46 -0.31 -67.01
N SER A 469 -42.59 -1.63 -66.87
CA SER A 469 -43.87 -2.31 -66.63
C SER A 469 -44.42 -2.05 -65.24
N GLN A 470 -45.69 -2.40 -64.99
CA GLN A 470 -46.30 -2.24 -63.65
C GLN A 470 -45.52 -2.97 -62.54
N GLU A 471 -45.01 -4.19 -62.81
CA GLU A 471 -44.18 -4.94 -61.91
C GLU A 471 -42.87 -4.20 -61.56
N THR A 472 -42.21 -3.58 -62.54
CA THR A 472 -40.99 -2.80 -62.30
C THR A 472 -41.27 -1.53 -61.52
N PHE A 473 -42.45 -0.96 -61.63
CA PHE A 473 -42.87 0.20 -60.80
C PHE A 473 -43.11 -0.17 -59.34
N GLU A 474 -43.78 -1.29 -59.09
CA GLU A 474 -44.00 -1.77 -57.70
C GLU A 474 -42.71 -2.16 -57.03
N ALA A 475 -41.80 -2.87 -57.69
CA ALA A 475 -40.48 -3.21 -57.16
C ALA A 475 -39.65 -1.96 -56.85
N ARG A 476 -39.71 -0.94 -57.69
CA ARG A 476 -39.04 0.34 -57.46
C ARG A 476 -39.57 1.09 -56.24
N ASN A 477 -40.90 1.13 -56.08
CA ASN A 477 -41.52 1.76 -54.94
C ASN A 477 -41.18 1.05 -53.62
N LEU A 478 -41.09 -0.27 -53.62
CA LEU A 478 -40.61 -1.03 -52.46
C LEU A 478 -39.18 -0.68 -52.12
N SER A 479 -38.28 -0.61 -53.09
CA SER A 479 -36.89 -0.22 -52.91
C SER A 479 -36.73 1.21 -52.39
N ILE A 480 -37.53 2.15 -52.91
CA ILE A 480 -37.57 3.55 -52.43
C ILE A 480 -37.95 3.58 -50.94
N ARG A 481 -38.98 2.85 -50.51
CA ARG A 481 -39.37 2.78 -49.08
C ARG A 481 -38.27 2.18 -48.21
N GLN A 482 -37.58 1.14 -48.67
CA GLN A 482 -36.47 0.54 -47.94
C GLN A 482 -35.32 1.53 -47.73
N TRP A 483 -34.93 2.25 -48.77
CA TRP A 483 -33.88 3.27 -48.69
C TRP A 483 -34.27 4.50 -47.87
N GLN A 484 -35.55 4.91 -47.90
CA GLN A 484 -36.08 5.97 -47.05
C GLN A 484 -35.99 5.58 -45.57
N ASN A 485 -36.38 4.35 -45.22
CA ASN A 485 -36.25 3.84 -43.86
C ASN A 485 -34.79 3.74 -43.43
N ALA A 486 -33.89 3.27 -44.29
CA ALA A 486 -32.46 3.22 -44.02
C ALA A 486 -31.88 4.62 -43.74
N ALA A 487 -32.25 5.62 -44.52
CA ALA A 487 -31.81 7.00 -44.34
C ALA A 487 -32.33 7.62 -43.03
N LEU A 488 -33.59 7.37 -42.67
CA LEU A 488 -34.19 7.87 -41.42
C LEU A 488 -33.54 7.25 -40.21
N VAL A 489 -33.36 5.91 -40.20
CA VAL A 489 -32.75 5.21 -39.07
C VAL A 489 -31.27 5.61 -38.92
N SER A 490 -30.49 5.59 -40.00
CA SER A 490 -29.09 5.96 -39.94
C SER A 490 -28.88 7.43 -39.58
N GLY A 491 -29.71 8.34 -40.08
CA GLY A 491 -29.65 9.76 -39.76
C GLY A 491 -29.91 10.02 -38.26
N SER A 492 -30.92 9.36 -37.68
CA SER A 492 -31.22 9.50 -36.25
C SER A 492 -30.11 8.90 -35.36
N VAL A 493 -29.59 7.73 -35.71
CA VAL A 493 -28.46 7.10 -34.98
C VAL A 493 -27.21 7.97 -35.07
N GLY A 494 -26.91 8.51 -36.26
CA GLY A 494 -25.75 9.39 -36.45
C GLY A 494 -25.82 10.68 -35.64
N ALA A 495 -26.98 11.33 -35.62
CA ALA A 495 -27.20 12.54 -34.85
C ALA A 495 -27.08 12.28 -33.34
N THR A 496 -27.69 11.20 -32.85
CA THR A 496 -27.62 10.81 -31.43
C THR A 496 -26.18 10.48 -31.02
N ALA A 497 -25.46 9.70 -31.85
CA ALA A 497 -24.08 9.34 -31.58
C ALA A 497 -23.15 10.57 -31.59
N ALA A 498 -23.35 11.51 -32.49
CA ALA A 498 -22.58 12.75 -32.56
C ALA A 498 -22.81 13.61 -31.29
N LEU A 499 -24.05 13.75 -30.85
CA LEU A 499 -24.40 14.49 -29.62
C LEU A 499 -23.80 13.82 -28.39
N LEU A 500 -23.84 12.48 -28.30
CA LEU A 500 -23.19 11.74 -27.21
C LEU A 500 -21.67 11.93 -27.21
N GLY A 501 -21.04 11.88 -28.39
CA GLY A 501 -19.60 12.11 -28.53
C GLY A 501 -19.17 13.50 -28.08
N VAL A 502 -19.93 14.54 -28.41
CA VAL A 502 -19.72 15.90 -27.90
C VAL A 502 -19.97 15.98 -26.40
N GLY A 503 -21.07 15.41 -25.91
CA GLY A 503 -21.39 15.39 -24.49
C GLY A 503 -20.29 14.71 -23.65
N ILE A 504 -19.79 13.57 -24.10
CA ILE A 504 -18.70 12.85 -23.42
C ILE A 504 -17.40 13.67 -23.46
N SER A 505 -17.08 14.32 -24.57
CA SER A 505 -15.85 15.13 -24.69
C SER A 505 -15.87 16.39 -23.85
N LEU A 506 -17.05 16.97 -23.60
CA LEU A 506 -17.24 18.18 -22.79
C LEU A 506 -17.54 17.89 -21.32
N TRP A 507 -17.69 16.60 -20.93
CA TRP A 507 -17.99 16.25 -19.54
C TRP A 507 -16.84 16.67 -18.63
N PRO A 508 -17.09 17.48 -17.57
CA PRO A 508 -16.05 17.97 -16.69
C PRO A 508 -15.36 16.80 -15.97
N SER A 509 -14.05 16.88 -15.79
CA SER A 509 -13.30 15.90 -14.98
C SER A 509 -13.82 15.94 -13.54
N SER A 510 -13.92 14.78 -12.90
CA SER A 510 -14.38 14.64 -11.51
C SER A 510 -13.50 15.42 -10.51
N THR A 511 -12.30 15.82 -10.93
CA THR A 511 -11.36 16.63 -10.14
C THR A 511 -11.79 18.09 -9.94
N ASN A 512 -12.73 18.61 -10.74
CA ASN A 512 -13.13 20.03 -10.65
C ASN A 512 -14.37 20.27 -9.76
N ARG A 513 -14.90 19.26 -9.06
CA ARG A 513 -16.06 19.44 -8.17
C ARG A 513 -15.70 19.87 -6.73
N GLY A 514 -14.41 19.96 -6.41
CA GLY A 514 -13.95 20.29 -5.06
C GLY A 514 -13.58 21.76 -4.81
N THR A 515 -13.64 22.63 -5.82
CA THR A 515 -13.19 24.03 -5.67
C THR A 515 -14.28 25.10 -5.81
N MET A 516 -15.56 24.73 -5.82
CA MET A 516 -16.66 25.68 -5.73
C MET A 516 -17.56 25.34 -4.53
N GLY A 517 -17.24 25.89 -3.40
CA GLY A 517 -18.04 25.87 -2.18
C GLY A 517 -17.20 26.41 -1.02
N GLU A 518 -17.20 27.74 -0.86
CA GLU A 518 -16.86 28.40 0.39
C GLU A 518 -17.80 27.98 1.50
#